data_a974c872a8174318120d37696a0b7af0
#
_entry.id   a974c872a8174318120d37696a0b7af0
#
_cell.length_a   1.000
_cell.length_b   1.000
_cell.length_c   1.000
_cell.angle_alpha   90.00
_cell.angle_beta   90.00
_cell.angle_gamma   90.00
#
_symmetry.space_group_name_H-M   'P 1'
#
loop_
_entity.id
_entity.type
_entity.pdbx_description
1 polymer ?
#
loop_
_entity_poly.entity_id
_entity_poly.type
_entity_poly.pdbx_seq_one_letter_code
_entity_poly.pdbx_strand_id
1 'polypeptide(L)'
;MRRLLENGANSSFINHLFDESISPETLASDVFTIVEEDSEKSHYKIQLPNDIFKNNRQNSRSVILTEQDEVNQLYQNQSSWLCKQWQAKSIIAGMKINDGLNQEVTNPADKNDVVGHVLFANEGQLTQSLESARNAFESNMIEHEMILQGLERAANLYEENQYELMTIAMREAGKTYQDATDEVREAVDFLRYYANLSRIVMPSQRQARGVFVCISPWNFPLAIFTGQIAAALSAGNSVIAKPAESTSLIAYRASELLIEAGIPIGRFQLCLGKGSHTGAYLSSSNLIDGVAFTGSTEVAKEIKISLIDNGNSEARVIAETGGLNAMVIDYTALCEQVTRDVIDGAFKSAGQRCSALIILLLQDDCYENTINMIVGAMKELSIGNPKNLDVDCGPIINSAAQIKLKKYITKARQNNQVIEELVFEPQNGHFVAPTLIRLNSIEIFMKSSLVQFCT
;
A
#
# COMPACT_ATOMS: atom_id res chain seq x y z
N MET A 1 -36.37 6.55 -15.87
CA MET A 1 -36.83 7.56 -16.86
C MET A 1 -36.13 8.91 -16.69
N ARG A 2 -36.09 9.52 -15.49
CA ARG A 2 -35.45 10.84 -15.28
C ARG A 2 -33.99 10.92 -15.73
N ARG A 3 -33.15 9.92 -15.46
CA ARG A 3 -31.74 9.86 -15.89
C ARG A 3 -31.55 9.76 -17.42
N LEU A 4 -32.49 9.15 -18.14
CA LEU A 4 -32.46 9.09 -19.60
C LEU A 4 -32.80 10.44 -20.23
N LEU A 5 -33.59 11.29 -19.53
CA LEU A 5 -33.99 12.59 -19.98
C LEU A 5 -33.01 13.71 -19.61
N GLU A 6 -32.22 13.53 -18.56
CA GLU A 6 -31.25 14.52 -18.04
C GLU A 6 -29.86 14.39 -18.65
N ASN A 7 -29.61 13.37 -19.47
CA ASN A 7 -28.29 13.16 -20.08
C ASN A 7 -28.05 14.18 -21.20
N GLY A 8 -27.26 15.22 -20.93
CA GLY A 8 -26.90 16.27 -21.88
C GLY A 8 -25.86 15.86 -22.95
N ALA A 9 -25.46 14.59 -23.00
CA ALA A 9 -24.54 14.12 -24.03
C ALA A 9 -25.19 14.07 -25.41
N ASN A 10 -24.45 14.39 -26.46
CA ASN A 10 -24.95 14.35 -27.85
C ASN A 10 -25.46 12.97 -28.28
N SER A 11 -25.03 11.91 -27.60
CA SER A 11 -25.49 10.52 -27.80
C SER A 11 -26.71 10.13 -26.96
N SER A 12 -27.33 11.07 -26.23
CA SER A 12 -28.50 10.76 -25.42
C SER A 12 -29.72 10.51 -26.31
N PHE A 13 -30.62 9.62 -25.84
CA PHE A 13 -31.88 9.29 -26.53
C PHE A 13 -32.68 10.53 -26.95
N ILE A 14 -32.72 11.58 -26.10
CA ILE A 14 -33.41 12.83 -26.40
C ILE A 14 -32.81 13.56 -27.61
N ASN A 15 -31.46 13.66 -27.65
CA ASN A 15 -30.81 14.31 -28.78
C ASN A 15 -31.04 13.54 -30.09
N HIS A 16 -31.02 12.20 -30.03
CA HIS A 16 -31.34 11.35 -31.16
C HIS A 16 -32.82 11.47 -31.60
N LEU A 17 -33.75 11.68 -30.64
CA LEU A 17 -35.17 11.84 -30.94
C LEU A 17 -35.48 13.12 -31.72
N PHE A 18 -34.69 14.17 -31.53
CA PHE A 18 -34.84 15.47 -32.21
C PHE A 18 -33.93 15.60 -33.45
N ASP A 19 -33.12 14.62 -33.74
CA ASP A 19 -32.25 14.59 -34.90
C ASP A 19 -32.98 13.98 -36.12
N GLU A 20 -33.42 14.83 -37.03
CA GLU A 20 -34.18 14.45 -38.22
C GLU A 20 -33.38 13.52 -39.16
N SER A 21 -32.06 13.40 -38.99
CA SER A 21 -31.21 12.49 -39.73
C SER A 21 -31.29 11.04 -39.27
N ILE A 22 -31.88 10.78 -38.09
CA ILE A 22 -31.97 9.44 -37.49
C ILE A 22 -33.39 8.89 -37.75
N SER A 23 -33.45 7.72 -38.40
CA SER A 23 -34.72 7.10 -38.71
C SER A 23 -35.44 6.56 -37.48
N PRO A 24 -36.80 6.54 -37.48
CA PRO A 24 -37.55 5.93 -36.37
C PRO A 24 -37.19 4.45 -36.15
N GLU A 25 -36.83 3.72 -37.19
CA GLU A 25 -36.42 2.31 -37.11
C GLU A 25 -35.09 2.17 -36.36
N THR A 26 -34.16 3.10 -36.56
CA THR A 26 -32.88 3.13 -35.82
C THR A 26 -33.13 3.44 -34.33
N LEU A 27 -34.05 4.33 -34.03
CA LEU A 27 -34.41 4.65 -32.64
C LEU A 27 -35.16 3.52 -31.91
N ALA A 28 -35.91 2.72 -32.68
CA ALA A 28 -36.68 1.58 -32.19
C ALA A 28 -35.90 0.24 -32.24
N SER A 29 -34.65 0.24 -32.70
CA SER A 29 -33.84 -0.97 -32.82
C SER A 29 -33.65 -1.61 -31.42
N ASP A 30 -33.71 -2.95 -31.41
CA ASP A 30 -33.49 -3.72 -30.17
C ASP A 30 -31.99 -3.63 -29.78
N VAL A 31 -31.75 -3.09 -28.60
CA VAL A 31 -30.39 -2.91 -28.04
C VAL A 31 -29.66 -4.23 -27.88
N PHE A 32 -30.38 -5.32 -27.58
CA PHE A 32 -29.79 -6.64 -27.42
C PHE A 32 -29.27 -7.18 -28.76
N THR A 33 -30.06 -7.01 -29.85
CA THR A 33 -29.61 -7.39 -31.20
C THR A 33 -28.37 -6.61 -31.62
N ILE A 34 -28.30 -5.30 -31.31
CA ILE A 34 -27.11 -4.48 -31.64
C ILE A 34 -25.89 -4.99 -30.86
N VAL A 35 -26.04 -5.35 -29.58
CA VAL A 35 -24.92 -5.84 -28.75
C VAL A 35 -24.51 -7.25 -29.17
N GLU A 36 -25.45 -8.09 -29.61
CA GLU A 36 -25.15 -9.44 -30.10
C GLU A 36 -24.46 -9.45 -31.49
N GLU A 37 -24.80 -8.49 -32.35
CA GLU A 37 -24.17 -8.29 -33.66
C GLU A 37 -22.77 -7.65 -33.56
N ASP A 38 -22.50 -6.92 -32.45
CA ASP A 38 -21.17 -6.34 -32.21
C ASP A 38 -20.21 -7.43 -31.73
N SER A 39 -19.36 -7.89 -32.64
CA SER A 39 -18.34 -8.89 -32.36
C SER A 39 -17.30 -8.42 -31.33
N GLU A 40 -17.14 -7.11 -31.17
CA GLU A 40 -16.29 -6.49 -30.17
C GLU A 40 -17.14 -6.04 -28.98
N LYS A 41 -17.21 -6.87 -27.94
CA LYS A 41 -18.00 -6.61 -26.71
C LYS A 41 -17.68 -5.30 -25.98
N SER A 42 -16.70 -4.53 -26.44
CA SER A 42 -16.32 -3.22 -25.90
C SER A 42 -16.26 -2.16 -27.00
N HIS A 43 -16.64 -0.94 -26.65
CA HIS A 43 -16.59 0.17 -27.59
C HIS A 43 -15.14 0.49 -28.00
N TYR A 44 -14.82 0.43 -29.29
CA TYR A 44 -13.45 0.54 -29.85
C TYR A 44 -12.69 1.83 -29.46
N LYS A 45 -13.38 2.91 -29.04
CA LYS A 45 -12.77 4.14 -28.55
C LYS A 45 -12.47 4.13 -27.06
N ILE A 46 -13.00 3.16 -26.31
CA ILE A 46 -12.81 3.05 -24.86
C ILE A 46 -11.77 1.96 -24.63
N GLN A 47 -10.62 2.35 -24.11
CA GLN A 47 -9.57 1.38 -23.78
C GLN A 47 -9.97 0.57 -22.55
N LEU A 48 -9.66 -0.72 -22.56
CA LEU A 48 -9.81 -1.58 -21.38
C LEU A 48 -8.86 -1.09 -20.27
N PRO A 49 -9.22 -1.28 -18.99
CA PRO A 49 -8.38 -0.88 -17.87
C PRO A 49 -6.93 -1.39 -17.95
N ASN A 50 -6.72 -2.59 -18.47
CA ASN A 50 -5.37 -3.16 -18.64
C ASN A 50 -4.52 -2.40 -19.67
N ASP A 51 -5.13 -1.71 -20.63
CA ASP A 51 -4.47 -1.12 -21.78
C ASP A 51 -4.43 0.42 -21.73
N ILE A 52 -4.82 1.04 -20.61
CA ILE A 52 -4.88 2.52 -20.48
C ILE A 52 -3.52 3.19 -20.71
N PHE A 53 -2.42 2.49 -20.46
CA PHE A 53 -1.05 2.98 -20.72
C PHE A 53 -0.52 2.60 -22.12
N LYS A 54 -1.39 2.03 -22.96
CA LYS A 54 -1.07 1.62 -24.35
C LYS A 54 0.15 0.68 -24.37
N ASN A 55 1.09 0.96 -25.29
CA ASN A 55 2.29 0.14 -25.50
C ASN A 55 3.37 0.34 -24.40
N ASN A 56 3.18 1.25 -23.46
CA ASN A 56 4.19 1.54 -22.46
C ASN A 56 4.25 0.45 -21.39
N ARG A 57 3.11 0.03 -20.87
CA ARG A 57 2.98 -1.04 -19.87
C ARG A 57 1.52 -1.50 -19.76
N GLN A 58 1.31 -2.70 -19.29
CA GLN A 58 -0.01 -3.13 -18.85
C GLN A 58 -0.31 -2.58 -17.47
N ASN A 59 -1.57 -2.19 -17.24
CA ASN A 59 -2.06 -1.87 -15.91
C ASN A 59 -2.29 -3.17 -15.11
N SER A 60 -2.17 -3.11 -13.79
CA SER A 60 -2.42 -4.26 -12.91
C SER A 60 -3.89 -4.70 -12.98
N ARG A 61 -4.11 -6.02 -12.84
CA ARG A 61 -5.46 -6.58 -12.69
C ARG A 61 -6.02 -6.25 -11.31
N SER A 62 -7.33 -6.20 -11.21
CA SER A 62 -8.05 -5.99 -9.95
C SER A 62 -9.04 -7.12 -9.71
N VAL A 63 -9.38 -7.33 -8.44
CA VAL A 63 -10.59 -8.06 -8.07
C VAL A 63 -11.70 -7.04 -7.89
N ILE A 64 -12.80 -7.20 -8.64
CA ILE A 64 -13.95 -6.29 -8.54
C ILE A 64 -14.87 -6.80 -7.43
N LEU A 65 -14.70 -6.24 -6.22
CA LEU A 65 -15.40 -6.69 -5.01
C LEU A 65 -16.93 -6.44 -5.04
N THR A 66 -17.43 -5.73 -6.04
CA THR A 66 -18.87 -5.51 -6.28
C THR A 66 -19.49 -6.55 -7.22
N GLU A 67 -18.68 -7.40 -7.87
CA GLU A 67 -19.13 -8.43 -8.80
C GLU A 67 -19.16 -9.79 -8.10
N GLN A 68 -20.36 -10.41 -8.04
CA GLN A 68 -20.59 -11.64 -7.27
C GLN A 68 -19.72 -12.81 -7.74
N ASP A 69 -19.49 -12.94 -9.05
CA ASP A 69 -18.68 -14.03 -9.60
C ASP A 69 -17.20 -13.88 -9.23
N GLU A 70 -16.67 -12.65 -9.23
CA GLU A 70 -15.30 -12.38 -8.81
C GLU A 70 -15.13 -12.62 -7.29
N VAL A 71 -16.10 -12.23 -6.48
CA VAL A 71 -16.11 -12.52 -5.05
C VAL A 71 -16.16 -14.02 -4.77
N ASN A 72 -16.98 -14.78 -5.51
CA ASN A 72 -17.02 -16.23 -5.39
C ASN A 72 -15.67 -16.88 -5.75
N GLN A 73 -15.02 -16.42 -6.82
CA GLN A 73 -13.67 -16.87 -7.21
C GLN A 73 -12.63 -16.50 -6.16
N LEU A 74 -12.71 -15.29 -5.62
CA LEU A 74 -11.84 -14.83 -4.53
C LEU A 74 -11.92 -15.79 -3.33
N TYR A 75 -13.11 -16.08 -2.83
CA TYR A 75 -13.30 -16.99 -1.69
C TYR A 75 -12.81 -18.41 -1.97
N GLN A 76 -13.08 -18.95 -3.16
CA GLN A 76 -12.59 -20.27 -3.55
C GLN A 76 -11.07 -20.34 -3.54
N ASN A 77 -10.40 -19.39 -4.22
CA ASN A 77 -8.95 -19.36 -4.37
C ASN A 77 -8.22 -19.00 -3.06
N GLN A 78 -8.86 -18.23 -2.19
CA GLN A 78 -8.30 -17.84 -0.90
C GLN A 78 -8.45 -18.94 0.18
N SER A 79 -9.41 -19.82 0.04
CA SER A 79 -9.79 -20.79 1.09
C SER A 79 -8.62 -21.61 1.65
N SER A 80 -7.68 -22.04 0.80
CA SER A 80 -6.49 -22.81 1.19
C SER A 80 -5.48 -22.00 1.99
N TRP A 81 -5.54 -20.68 1.94
CA TRP A 81 -4.59 -19.77 2.57
C TRP A 81 -5.05 -19.26 3.93
N LEU A 82 -6.35 -19.28 4.21
CA LEU A 82 -6.93 -18.70 5.42
C LEU A 82 -6.40 -19.31 6.74
N CYS A 83 -6.05 -20.60 6.73
CA CYS A 83 -5.51 -21.31 7.89
C CYS A 83 -4.02 -21.64 7.76
N LYS A 84 -3.37 -21.22 6.66
CA LYS A 84 -1.94 -21.50 6.44
C LYS A 84 -1.08 -20.70 7.42
N GLN A 85 0.00 -21.31 7.89
CA GLN A 85 1.08 -20.63 8.60
C GLN A 85 2.29 -20.53 7.69
N TRP A 86 2.93 -19.38 7.67
CA TRP A 86 4.12 -19.10 6.87
C TRP A 86 5.38 -19.10 7.73
N GLN A 87 6.51 -19.39 7.09
CA GLN A 87 7.83 -19.29 7.71
C GLN A 87 8.70 -18.36 6.88
N ALA A 88 9.05 -17.20 7.43
CA ALA A 88 9.91 -16.25 6.76
C ALA A 88 11.36 -16.37 7.28
N LYS A 89 12.30 -16.23 6.36
CA LYS A 89 13.73 -16.33 6.58
C LYS A 89 14.46 -15.27 5.79
N SER A 90 15.60 -14.79 6.29
CA SER A 90 16.46 -13.94 5.48
C SER A 90 16.98 -14.73 4.26
N ILE A 91 17.14 -14.03 3.13
CA ILE A 91 17.67 -14.58 1.89
C ILE A 91 18.95 -13.83 1.56
N ILE A 92 20.09 -14.49 1.70
CA ILE A 92 21.42 -13.88 1.56
C ILE A 92 22.23 -14.69 0.57
N ALA A 93 22.80 -14.04 -0.43
CA ALA A 93 23.49 -14.68 -1.54
C ALA A 93 22.66 -15.81 -2.19
N GLY A 94 21.34 -15.64 -2.29
CA GLY A 94 20.40 -16.63 -2.82
C GLY A 94 20.07 -17.79 -1.89
N MET A 95 20.64 -17.84 -0.69
CA MET A 95 20.40 -18.90 0.29
C MET A 95 19.39 -18.45 1.35
N LYS A 96 18.43 -19.31 1.66
CA LYS A 96 17.48 -19.13 2.77
C LYS A 96 18.19 -19.49 4.08
N ILE A 97 18.28 -18.53 4.98
CA ILE A 97 19.01 -18.67 6.25
C ILE A 97 18.13 -19.41 7.27
N ASN A 98 18.63 -20.52 7.80
CA ASN A 98 17.89 -21.37 8.75
C ASN A 98 18.29 -21.16 10.21
N ASP A 99 19.14 -20.19 10.50
CA ASP A 99 19.62 -19.82 11.83
C ASP A 99 19.24 -18.37 12.13
N GLY A 100 18.82 -18.11 13.36
CA GLY A 100 18.41 -16.78 13.79
C GLY A 100 17.41 -16.80 14.96
N LEU A 101 17.05 -15.63 15.44
CA LEU A 101 16.06 -15.48 16.50
C LEU A 101 14.65 -15.70 15.91
N ASN A 102 13.96 -16.72 16.44
CA ASN A 102 12.58 -17.01 16.04
C ASN A 102 11.59 -16.02 16.69
N GLN A 103 10.75 -15.43 15.88
CA GLN A 103 9.69 -14.50 16.29
C GLN A 103 8.35 -14.99 15.75
N GLU A 104 7.35 -15.11 16.62
CA GLU A 104 5.97 -15.40 16.23
C GLU A 104 5.28 -14.15 15.68
N VAL A 105 4.46 -14.33 14.64
CA VAL A 105 3.62 -13.30 14.02
C VAL A 105 2.17 -13.67 14.24
N THR A 106 1.42 -12.80 14.92
CA THR A 106 -0.01 -12.96 15.19
C THR A 106 -0.85 -11.97 14.41
N ASN A 107 -2.07 -12.35 14.11
CA ASN A 107 -3.03 -11.50 13.42
C ASN A 107 -3.48 -10.32 14.32
N PRO A 108 -3.34 -9.06 13.88
CA PRO A 108 -3.79 -7.92 14.67
C PRO A 108 -5.32 -7.91 14.88
N ALA A 109 -6.10 -8.60 14.04
CA ALA A 109 -7.55 -8.74 14.19
C ALA A 109 -7.97 -9.86 15.15
N ASP A 110 -7.11 -10.86 15.38
CA ASP A 110 -7.36 -11.97 16.29
C ASP A 110 -6.05 -12.49 16.89
N LYS A 111 -5.78 -12.18 18.15
CA LYS A 111 -4.54 -12.56 18.84
C LYS A 111 -4.31 -14.07 18.98
N ASN A 112 -5.35 -14.88 18.76
CA ASN A 112 -5.25 -16.35 18.79
C ASN A 112 -4.84 -16.91 17.43
N ASP A 113 -4.91 -16.11 16.36
CA ASP A 113 -4.52 -16.53 15.02
C ASP A 113 -3.01 -16.31 14.83
N VAL A 114 -2.23 -17.39 14.90
CA VAL A 114 -0.80 -17.39 14.57
C VAL A 114 -0.65 -17.46 13.06
N VAL A 115 -0.21 -16.36 12.45
CA VAL A 115 -0.02 -16.25 11.00
C VAL A 115 1.24 -16.97 10.54
N GLY A 116 2.27 -16.99 11.39
CA GLY A 116 3.51 -17.68 11.07
C GLY A 116 4.68 -17.32 11.99
N HIS A 117 5.88 -17.65 11.52
CA HIS A 117 7.12 -17.45 12.25
C HIS A 117 8.17 -16.79 11.36
N VAL A 118 9.02 -15.97 11.95
CA VAL A 118 10.11 -15.25 11.27
C VAL A 118 11.42 -15.53 11.95
N LEU A 119 12.45 -15.88 11.19
CA LEU A 119 13.83 -15.97 11.67
C LEU A 119 14.57 -14.67 11.37
N PHE A 120 14.94 -13.93 12.41
CA PHE A 120 15.69 -12.68 12.30
C PHE A 120 17.19 -12.96 12.10
N ALA A 121 17.81 -12.22 11.19
CA ALA A 121 19.22 -12.32 10.91
C ALA A 121 20.10 -11.84 12.08
N ASN A 122 21.25 -12.50 12.26
CA ASN A 122 22.31 -12.06 13.14
C ASN A 122 23.33 -11.15 12.41
N GLU A 123 24.22 -10.48 13.14
CA GLU A 123 25.18 -9.52 12.58
C GLU A 123 26.12 -10.12 11.53
N GLY A 124 26.57 -11.38 11.72
CA GLY A 124 27.42 -12.05 10.73
C GLY A 124 26.69 -12.26 9.39
N GLN A 125 25.40 -12.56 9.44
CA GLN A 125 24.53 -12.69 8.26
C GLN A 125 24.29 -11.33 7.60
N LEU A 126 24.14 -10.26 8.39
CA LEU A 126 24.02 -8.90 7.86
C LEU A 126 25.30 -8.45 7.16
N THR A 127 26.48 -8.74 7.75
CA THR A 127 27.77 -8.48 7.11
C THR A 127 27.86 -9.22 5.76
N GLN A 128 27.54 -10.52 5.75
CA GLN A 128 27.54 -11.32 4.53
C GLN A 128 26.60 -10.74 3.45
N SER A 129 25.45 -10.21 3.84
CA SER A 129 24.51 -9.59 2.89
C SER A 129 25.09 -8.32 2.25
N LEU A 130 25.79 -7.49 3.04
CA LEU A 130 26.46 -6.27 2.57
C LEU A 130 27.60 -6.63 1.59
N GLU A 131 28.46 -7.57 1.95
CA GLU A 131 29.55 -8.03 1.10
C GLU A 131 29.05 -8.67 -0.19
N SER A 132 28.01 -9.52 -0.10
CA SER A 132 27.40 -10.15 -1.28
C SER A 132 26.81 -9.12 -2.25
N ALA A 133 26.09 -8.12 -1.73
CA ALA A 133 25.51 -7.06 -2.55
C ALA A 133 26.58 -6.19 -3.21
N ARG A 134 27.66 -5.85 -2.48
CA ARG A 134 28.80 -5.08 -3.01
C ARG A 134 29.52 -5.84 -4.10
N ASN A 135 29.89 -7.10 -3.86
CA ASN A 135 30.58 -7.94 -4.83
C ASN A 135 29.75 -8.14 -6.11
N ALA A 136 28.45 -8.35 -5.98
CA ALA A 136 27.55 -8.48 -7.13
C ALA A 136 27.43 -7.18 -7.93
N PHE A 137 27.49 -6.03 -7.30
CA PHE A 137 27.52 -4.74 -7.98
C PHE A 137 28.83 -4.54 -8.74
N GLU A 138 29.97 -4.75 -8.09
CA GLU A 138 31.31 -4.51 -8.65
C GLU A 138 31.66 -5.49 -9.76
N SER A 139 31.16 -6.73 -9.71
CA SER A 139 31.40 -7.73 -10.77
C SER A 139 30.89 -7.32 -12.14
N ASN A 140 29.88 -6.44 -12.18
CA ASN A 140 29.24 -5.89 -13.39
C ASN A 140 28.91 -6.93 -14.50
N MET A 141 28.76 -8.22 -14.11
CA MET A 141 28.57 -9.34 -15.03
C MET A 141 27.09 -9.56 -15.42
N ILE A 142 26.16 -8.79 -14.82
CA ILE A 142 24.74 -8.96 -15.01
C ILE A 142 24.24 -7.95 -16.01
N GLU A 143 23.65 -8.44 -17.10
CA GLU A 143 23.02 -7.56 -18.10
C GLU A 143 21.81 -6.86 -17.48
N HIS A 144 21.74 -5.55 -17.65
CA HIS A 144 20.69 -4.71 -17.10
C HIS A 144 19.29 -5.16 -17.55
N GLU A 145 19.14 -5.55 -18.81
CA GLU A 145 17.87 -6.03 -19.37
C GLU A 145 17.35 -7.30 -18.67
N MET A 146 18.23 -8.18 -18.18
CA MET A 146 17.82 -9.34 -17.36
C MET A 146 17.06 -8.92 -16.10
N ILE A 147 17.51 -7.84 -15.45
CA ILE A 147 16.84 -7.29 -14.26
C ILE A 147 15.44 -6.77 -14.65
N LEU A 148 15.35 -5.99 -15.74
CA LEU A 148 14.08 -5.42 -16.18
C LEU A 148 13.06 -6.50 -16.55
N GLN A 149 13.48 -7.52 -17.30
CA GLN A 149 12.64 -8.68 -17.60
C GLN A 149 12.27 -9.48 -16.35
N GLY A 150 13.18 -9.57 -15.37
CA GLY A 150 12.90 -10.17 -14.08
C GLY A 150 11.80 -9.43 -13.33
N LEU A 151 11.83 -8.09 -13.32
CA LEU A 151 10.77 -7.28 -12.70
C LEU A 151 9.41 -7.48 -13.38
N GLU A 152 9.38 -7.53 -14.71
CA GLU A 152 8.13 -7.78 -15.45
C GLU A 152 7.57 -9.19 -15.18
N ARG A 153 8.43 -10.22 -15.13
CA ARG A 153 8.00 -11.57 -14.73
C ARG A 153 7.51 -11.61 -13.29
N ALA A 154 8.16 -10.88 -12.38
CA ALA A 154 7.72 -10.77 -10.99
C ALA A 154 6.34 -10.14 -10.89
N ALA A 155 6.03 -9.13 -11.72
CA ALA A 155 4.69 -8.54 -11.79
C ALA A 155 3.62 -9.58 -12.15
N ASN A 156 3.91 -10.44 -13.12
CA ASN A 156 2.99 -11.53 -13.50
C ASN A 156 2.84 -12.57 -12.38
N LEU A 157 3.95 -12.96 -11.74
CA LEU A 157 3.92 -13.88 -10.59
C LEU A 157 3.15 -13.30 -9.40
N TYR A 158 3.19 -12.00 -9.15
CA TYR A 158 2.40 -11.36 -8.11
C TYR A 158 0.90 -11.43 -8.43
N GLU A 159 0.49 -11.21 -9.68
CA GLU A 159 -0.90 -11.38 -10.11
C GLU A 159 -1.36 -12.84 -10.03
N GLU A 160 -0.51 -13.80 -10.41
CA GLU A 160 -0.81 -15.23 -10.31
C GLU A 160 -0.96 -15.71 -8.86
N ASN A 161 -0.20 -15.11 -7.93
CA ASN A 161 -0.23 -15.42 -6.50
C ASN A 161 -1.03 -14.40 -5.68
N GLN A 162 -1.90 -13.59 -6.31
CA GLN A 162 -2.59 -12.48 -5.65
C GLN A 162 -3.38 -12.92 -4.41
N TYR A 163 -4.06 -14.05 -4.44
CA TYR A 163 -4.89 -14.52 -3.33
C TYR A 163 -4.07 -14.92 -2.10
N GLU A 164 -2.87 -15.51 -2.29
CA GLU A 164 -1.92 -15.75 -1.20
C GLU A 164 -1.41 -14.42 -0.63
N LEU A 165 -0.95 -13.51 -1.48
CA LEU A 165 -0.43 -12.21 -1.06
C LEU A 165 -1.49 -11.38 -0.33
N MET A 166 -2.72 -11.33 -0.84
CA MET A 166 -3.84 -10.67 -0.17
C MET A 166 -4.10 -11.28 1.21
N THR A 167 -4.11 -12.63 1.32
CA THR A 167 -4.36 -13.30 2.59
C THR A 167 -3.28 -13.00 3.62
N ILE A 168 -2.02 -12.97 3.21
CA ILE A 168 -0.93 -12.60 4.11
C ILE A 168 -1.11 -11.13 4.56
N ALA A 169 -1.36 -10.19 3.64
CA ALA A 169 -1.58 -8.79 3.97
C ALA A 169 -2.75 -8.58 4.95
N MET A 170 -3.84 -9.32 4.76
CA MET A 170 -5.01 -9.28 5.65
C MET A 170 -4.70 -9.82 7.04
N ARG A 171 -4.03 -10.98 7.15
CA ARG A 171 -3.75 -11.63 8.43
C ARG A 171 -2.54 -11.05 9.16
N GLU A 172 -1.51 -10.57 8.46
CA GLU A 172 -0.31 -10.02 9.07
C GLU A 172 -0.44 -8.51 9.37
N ALA A 173 -1.07 -7.74 8.48
CA ALA A 173 -1.16 -6.28 8.58
C ALA A 173 -2.58 -5.76 8.85
N GLY A 174 -3.59 -6.63 8.95
CA GLY A 174 -4.98 -6.22 9.21
C GLY A 174 -5.64 -5.48 8.04
N LYS A 175 -5.20 -5.71 6.82
CA LYS A 175 -5.75 -5.10 5.61
C LYS A 175 -7.15 -5.62 5.31
N THR A 176 -8.08 -4.73 4.92
CA THR A 176 -9.37 -5.14 4.36
C THR A 176 -9.18 -5.77 2.99
N TYR A 177 -10.22 -6.40 2.42
CA TYR A 177 -10.15 -6.95 1.06
C TYR A 177 -9.78 -5.88 0.04
N GLN A 178 -10.36 -4.68 0.15
CA GLN A 178 -10.04 -3.58 -0.74
C GLN A 178 -8.58 -3.12 -0.58
N ASP A 179 -8.12 -2.93 0.66
CA ASP A 179 -6.74 -2.55 0.93
C ASP A 179 -5.75 -3.60 0.42
N ALA A 180 -6.04 -4.89 0.60
CA ALA A 180 -5.18 -5.99 0.15
C ALA A 180 -5.14 -6.10 -1.39
N THR A 181 -6.28 -5.86 -2.05
CA THR A 181 -6.33 -5.76 -3.52
C THR A 181 -5.48 -4.61 -4.02
N ASP A 182 -5.61 -3.42 -3.39
CA ASP A 182 -4.85 -2.23 -3.75
C ASP A 182 -3.34 -2.45 -3.54
N GLU A 183 -2.92 -3.13 -2.46
CA GLU A 183 -1.51 -3.50 -2.20
C GLU A 183 -0.90 -4.35 -3.34
N VAL A 184 -1.61 -5.38 -3.79
CA VAL A 184 -1.12 -6.23 -4.89
C VAL A 184 -1.05 -5.43 -6.19
N ARG A 185 -2.08 -4.66 -6.50
CA ARG A 185 -2.13 -3.84 -7.72
C ARG A 185 -0.99 -2.82 -7.77
N GLU A 186 -0.80 -2.08 -6.70
CA GLU A 186 0.24 -1.06 -6.62
C GLU A 186 1.64 -1.69 -6.74
N ALA A 187 1.88 -2.83 -6.09
CA ALA A 187 3.14 -3.56 -6.21
C ALA A 187 3.42 -4.02 -7.66
N VAL A 188 2.41 -4.57 -8.33
CA VAL A 188 2.50 -4.98 -9.74
C VAL A 188 2.79 -3.78 -10.64
N ASP A 189 2.08 -2.67 -10.42
CA ASP A 189 2.27 -1.46 -11.20
C ASP A 189 3.65 -0.83 -10.97
N PHE A 190 4.21 -0.87 -9.76
CA PHE A 190 5.59 -0.44 -9.50
C PHE A 190 6.61 -1.28 -10.28
N LEU A 191 6.47 -2.59 -10.28
CA LEU A 191 7.37 -3.49 -11.04
C LEU A 191 7.38 -3.14 -12.53
N ARG A 192 6.19 -3.03 -13.14
CA ARG A 192 6.04 -2.68 -14.55
C ARG A 192 6.46 -1.24 -14.86
N TYR A 193 6.13 -0.29 -13.99
CA TYR A 193 6.46 1.11 -14.14
C TYR A 193 7.96 1.34 -14.14
N TYR A 194 8.68 0.84 -13.13
CA TYR A 194 10.11 1.06 -13.02
C TYR A 194 10.91 0.30 -14.09
N ALA A 195 10.49 -0.88 -14.50
CA ALA A 195 11.10 -1.58 -15.63
C ALA A 195 10.98 -0.77 -16.92
N ASN A 196 9.80 -0.24 -17.22
CA ASN A 196 9.58 0.59 -18.40
C ASN A 196 10.31 1.94 -18.32
N LEU A 197 10.23 2.63 -17.17
CA LEU A 197 10.90 3.92 -16.96
C LEU A 197 12.41 3.79 -17.15
N SER A 198 13.01 2.70 -16.68
CA SER A 198 14.44 2.46 -16.83
C SER A 198 14.86 2.35 -18.29
N ARG A 199 14.09 1.66 -19.15
CA ARG A 199 14.37 1.58 -20.59
C ARG A 199 14.35 2.94 -21.28
N ILE A 200 13.54 3.87 -20.78
CA ILE A 200 13.46 5.23 -21.33
C ILE A 200 14.61 6.11 -20.84
N VAL A 201 14.97 5.98 -19.55
CA VAL A 201 15.85 6.92 -18.86
C VAL A 201 17.32 6.50 -18.90
N MET A 202 17.64 5.20 -18.77
CA MET A 202 19.02 4.69 -18.66
C MET A 202 19.87 4.88 -19.92
N PRO A 203 19.34 4.84 -21.17
CA PRO A 203 20.15 5.12 -22.36
C PRO A 203 20.84 6.48 -22.37
N SER A 204 20.40 7.43 -21.53
CA SER A 204 20.94 8.79 -21.45
C SER A 204 22.20 8.95 -20.59
N GLN A 205 23.09 7.95 -20.52
CA GLN A 205 24.36 7.97 -19.76
C GLN A 205 24.22 8.00 -18.23
N ARG A 206 23.09 7.61 -17.68
CA ARG A 206 22.94 7.49 -16.23
C ARG A 206 23.59 6.19 -15.74
N GLN A 207 24.35 6.29 -14.64
CA GLN A 207 25.01 5.16 -14.01
C GLN A 207 24.34 4.78 -12.69
N ALA A 208 24.32 3.48 -12.41
CA ALA A 208 23.97 2.96 -11.10
C ALA A 208 24.94 3.48 -10.03
N ARG A 209 24.45 3.72 -8.82
CA ARG A 209 25.25 4.26 -7.73
C ARG A 209 25.99 3.18 -6.94
N GLY A 210 25.38 2.02 -6.77
CA GLY A 210 25.97 0.97 -5.98
C GLY A 210 24.96 0.12 -5.20
N VAL A 211 25.17 0.00 -3.90
CA VAL A 211 24.33 -0.80 -3.00
C VAL A 211 23.33 0.09 -2.28
N PHE A 212 22.04 -0.21 -2.40
CA PHE A 212 20.96 0.47 -1.67
C PHE A 212 20.35 -0.42 -0.59
N VAL A 213 20.22 0.10 0.61
CA VAL A 213 19.38 -0.48 1.67
C VAL A 213 17.97 0.08 1.53
N CYS A 214 16.99 -0.79 1.24
CA CYS A 214 15.58 -0.45 1.14
C CYS A 214 14.86 -0.82 2.44
N ILE A 215 14.49 0.18 3.24
CA ILE A 215 13.80 0.01 4.53
C ILE A 215 12.35 0.42 4.35
N SER A 216 11.45 -0.55 4.31
CA SER A 216 10.03 -0.33 4.04
C SER A 216 9.16 -0.37 5.30
N PRO A 217 8.02 0.32 5.31
CA PRO A 217 7.11 0.39 6.44
C PRO A 217 6.17 -0.83 6.49
N TRP A 218 5.42 -0.93 7.58
CA TRP A 218 4.43 -1.99 7.76
C TRP A 218 3.05 -1.67 7.16
N ASN A 219 2.72 -0.39 6.94
CA ASN A 219 1.38 0.04 6.53
C ASN A 219 1.10 -0.10 5.03
N PHE A 220 2.14 -0.22 4.21
CA PHE A 220 2.09 -0.67 2.81
C PHE A 220 3.11 -1.79 2.62
N PRO A 221 2.81 -2.98 3.19
CA PRO A 221 3.82 -4.01 3.40
C PRO A 221 4.28 -4.70 2.13
N LEU A 222 3.48 -4.67 1.08
CA LEU A 222 3.80 -5.21 -0.24
C LEU A 222 4.16 -4.10 -1.23
N ALA A 223 3.31 -3.06 -1.33
CA ALA A 223 3.44 -2.03 -2.35
C ALA A 223 4.73 -1.21 -2.18
N ILE A 224 4.94 -0.57 -1.02
CA ILE A 224 6.16 0.24 -0.79
C ILE A 224 7.41 -0.63 -0.74
N PHE A 225 7.34 -1.82 -0.14
CA PHE A 225 8.44 -2.79 -0.16
C PHE A 225 8.88 -3.08 -1.59
N THR A 226 7.95 -3.45 -2.45
CA THR A 226 8.23 -3.75 -3.87
C THR A 226 8.67 -2.52 -4.63
N GLY A 227 8.05 -1.36 -4.41
CA GLY A 227 8.36 -0.12 -5.11
C GLY A 227 9.80 0.36 -4.88
N GLN A 228 10.29 0.33 -3.63
CA GLN A 228 11.68 0.68 -3.31
C GLN A 228 12.67 -0.28 -4.00
N ILE A 229 12.41 -1.58 -3.94
CA ILE A 229 13.24 -2.61 -4.56
C ILE A 229 13.26 -2.46 -6.08
N ALA A 230 12.09 -2.34 -6.71
CA ALA A 230 11.95 -2.20 -8.15
C ALA A 230 12.65 -0.94 -8.68
N ALA A 231 12.51 0.19 -7.99
CA ALA A 231 13.17 1.44 -8.33
C ALA A 231 14.70 1.32 -8.29
N ALA A 232 15.23 0.73 -7.21
CA ALA A 232 16.67 0.58 -7.04
C ALA A 232 17.28 -0.43 -8.02
N LEU A 233 16.65 -1.62 -8.19
CA LEU A 233 17.11 -2.64 -9.13
C LEU A 233 17.03 -2.17 -10.59
N SER A 234 15.92 -1.54 -10.98
CA SER A 234 15.75 -1.04 -12.36
C SER A 234 16.74 0.08 -12.71
N ALA A 235 17.28 0.78 -11.72
CA ALA A 235 18.37 1.74 -11.89
C ALA A 235 19.77 1.07 -11.92
N GLY A 236 19.85 -0.27 -11.90
CA GLY A 236 21.10 -1.02 -11.96
C GLY A 236 21.82 -1.21 -10.64
N ASN A 237 21.23 -0.84 -9.52
CA ASN A 237 21.83 -1.00 -8.20
C ASN A 237 21.68 -2.43 -7.67
N SER A 238 22.48 -2.79 -6.65
CA SER A 238 22.21 -3.94 -5.78
C SER A 238 21.34 -3.48 -4.61
N VAL A 239 20.45 -4.35 -4.12
CA VAL A 239 19.46 -4.04 -3.09
C VAL A 239 19.60 -4.99 -1.90
N ILE A 240 19.59 -4.41 -0.71
CA ILE A 240 19.37 -5.11 0.55
C ILE A 240 18.03 -4.64 1.11
N ALA A 241 17.01 -5.48 1.02
CA ALA A 241 15.66 -5.16 1.48
C ALA A 241 15.49 -5.51 2.96
N LYS A 242 15.01 -4.55 3.75
CA LYS A 242 14.66 -4.71 5.17
C LYS A 242 13.23 -4.25 5.39
N PRO A 243 12.24 -5.17 5.36
CA PRO A 243 10.85 -4.82 5.68
C PRO A 243 10.68 -4.50 7.16
N ALA A 244 9.57 -3.88 7.53
CA ALA A 244 9.18 -3.75 8.93
C ALA A 244 9.04 -5.13 9.57
N GLU A 245 9.44 -5.27 10.85
CA GLU A 245 9.38 -6.53 11.58
C GLU A 245 7.97 -7.10 11.72
N SER A 246 6.96 -6.24 11.73
CA SER A 246 5.55 -6.63 11.84
C SER A 246 4.94 -7.16 10.53
N THR A 247 5.66 -7.07 9.40
CA THR A 247 5.18 -7.47 8.08
C THR A 247 6.26 -8.22 7.29
N SER A 248 6.93 -9.12 7.97
CA SER A 248 8.03 -9.91 7.42
C SER A 248 7.58 -11.07 6.53
N LEU A 249 6.37 -11.63 6.78
CA LEU A 249 5.86 -12.80 6.04
C LEU A 249 5.53 -12.44 4.59
N ILE A 250 4.81 -11.34 4.39
CA ILE A 250 4.46 -10.88 3.04
C ILE A 250 5.71 -10.45 2.25
N ALA A 251 6.65 -9.76 2.90
CA ALA A 251 7.90 -9.36 2.29
C ALA A 251 8.77 -10.56 1.89
N TYR A 252 8.79 -11.61 2.71
CA TYR A 252 9.46 -12.85 2.39
C TYR A 252 8.83 -13.54 1.17
N ARG A 253 7.49 -13.68 1.13
CA ARG A 253 6.81 -14.28 -0.02
C ARG A 253 7.03 -13.48 -1.30
N ALA A 254 6.95 -12.17 -1.23
CA ALA A 254 7.27 -11.26 -2.34
C ALA A 254 8.71 -11.47 -2.83
N SER A 255 9.66 -11.64 -1.91
CA SER A 255 11.08 -11.89 -2.24
C SER A 255 11.29 -13.24 -2.91
N GLU A 256 10.57 -14.29 -2.49
CA GLU A 256 10.60 -15.58 -3.19
C GLU A 256 10.15 -15.44 -4.64
N LEU A 257 9.06 -14.70 -4.89
CA LEU A 257 8.55 -14.46 -6.25
C LEU A 257 9.50 -13.61 -7.10
N LEU A 258 10.21 -12.63 -6.51
CA LEU A 258 11.27 -11.89 -7.20
C LEU A 258 12.41 -12.80 -7.66
N ILE A 259 12.83 -13.73 -6.81
CA ILE A 259 13.89 -14.69 -7.13
C ILE A 259 13.41 -15.69 -8.19
N GLU A 260 12.20 -16.21 -8.05
CA GLU A 260 11.56 -17.10 -9.03
C GLU A 260 11.43 -16.43 -10.39
N ALA A 261 11.14 -15.14 -10.44
CA ALA A 261 11.11 -14.33 -11.65
C ALA A 261 12.49 -14.17 -12.32
N GLY A 262 13.57 -14.58 -11.65
CA GLY A 262 14.92 -14.53 -12.17
C GLY A 262 15.66 -13.21 -11.87
N ILE A 263 15.28 -12.50 -10.82
CA ILE A 263 16.13 -11.41 -10.29
C ILE A 263 17.46 -12.03 -9.87
N PRO A 264 18.61 -11.53 -10.38
CA PRO A 264 19.90 -12.17 -10.20
C PRO A 264 20.31 -12.28 -8.73
N ILE A 265 20.74 -13.48 -8.34
CA ILE A 265 21.30 -13.76 -7.03
C ILE A 265 22.50 -12.82 -6.78
N GLY A 266 22.56 -12.20 -5.63
CA GLY A 266 23.57 -11.19 -5.30
C GLY A 266 23.09 -9.75 -5.54
N ARG A 267 22.29 -9.47 -6.57
CA ARG A 267 21.69 -8.15 -6.77
C ARG A 267 20.55 -7.86 -5.79
N PHE A 268 19.98 -8.89 -5.20
CA PHE A 268 18.89 -8.78 -4.23
C PHE A 268 19.17 -9.62 -2.99
N GLN A 269 19.07 -8.99 -1.82
CA GLN A 269 19.18 -9.62 -0.50
C GLN A 269 17.94 -9.26 0.32
N LEU A 270 17.46 -10.20 1.15
CA LEU A 270 16.41 -9.94 2.14
C LEU A 270 16.97 -10.14 3.55
N CYS A 271 16.97 -9.10 4.37
CA CYS A 271 17.40 -9.12 5.76
C CYS A 271 16.20 -8.86 6.69
N LEU A 272 15.73 -9.90 7.37
CA LEU A 272 14.63 -9.81 8.33
C LEU A 272 15.16 -9.49 9.72
N GLY A 273 14.49 -8.59 10.43
CA GLY A 273 14.86 -8.22 11.78
C GLY A 273 14.27 -6.88 12.22
N LYS A 274 14.51 -6.55 13.50
CA LYS A 274 14.01 -5.31 14.09
C LYS A 274 14.67 -4.06 13.49
N GLY A 275 13.89 -2.99 13.33
CA GLY A 275 14.41 -1.71 12.84
C GLY A 275 15.57 -1.19 13.67
N SER A 276 15.47 -1.24 14.98
CA SER A 276 16.49 -0.77 15.94
C SER A 276 17.81 -1.57 15.91
N HIS A 277 17.81 -2.78 15.36
CA HIS A 277 19.01 -3.61 15.25
C HIS A 277 19.43 -3.78 13.78
N THR A 278 18.66 -4.52 13.01
CA THR A 278 18.97 -4.82 11.61
C THR A 278 19.00 -3.57 10.73
N GLY A 279 18.01 -2.67 10.90
CA GLY A 279 17.96 -1.40 10.17
C GLY A 279 19.15 -0.49 10.51
N ALA A 280 19.44 -0.33 11.80
CA ALA A 280 20.55 0.47 12.29
C ALA A 280 21.90 -0.09 11.79
N TYR A 281 22.10 -1.41 11.87
CA TYR A 281 23.34 -2.07 11.41
C TYR A 281 23.57 -1.84 9.92
N LEU A 282 22.56 -2.10 9.09
CA LEU A 282 22.69 -1.94 7.64
C LEU A 282 22.92 -0.49 7.23
N SER A 283 22.20 0.47 7.85
CA SER A 283 22.32 1.88 7.51
C SER A 283 23.59 2.57 8.06
N SER A 284 24.32 1.93 8.96
CA SER A 284 25.62 2.45 9.45
C SER A 284 26.83 1.98 8.64
N SER A 285 26.63 1.10 7.66
CA SER A 285 27.72 0.48 6.91
C SER A 285 28.32 1.40 5.84
N ASN A 286 29.64 1.33 5.70
CA ASN A 286 30.37 2.00 4.61
C ASN A 286 30.32 1.23 3.26
N LEU A 287 29.71 0.04 3.25
CA LEU A 287 29.51 -0.77 2.04
C LEU A 287 28.23 -0.38 1.25
N ILE A 288 27.50 0.64 1.68
CA ILE A 288 26.29 1.11 0.99
C ILE A 288 26.49 2.47 0.35
N ASP A 289 25.80 2.72 -0.75
CA ASP A 289 25.83 3.99 -1.48
C ASP A 289 24.51 4.77 -1.34
N GLY A 290 23.51 4.15 -0.70
CA GLY A 290 22.25 4.81 -0.41
C GLY A 290 21.29 4.03 0.46
N VAL A 291 20.33 4.77 1.00
CA VAL A 291 19.20 4.23 1.76
C VAL A 291 17.91 4.80 1.17
N ALA A 292 16.98 3.92 0.80
CA ALA A 292 15.59 4.26 0.52
C ALA A 292 14.77 3.87 1.75
N PHE A 293 14.21 4.86 2.44
CA PHE A 293 13.52 4.71 3.70
C PHE A 293 12.09 5.24 3.60
N THR A 294 11.14 4.48 4.12
CA THR A 294 9.79 4.98 4.39
C THR A 294 9.41 4.66 5.84
N GLY A 295 9.02 5.67 6.61
CA GLY A 295 8.70 5.52 8.03
C GLY A 295 8.58 6.84 8.77
N SER A 296 8.99 6.88 10.06
CA SER A 296 8.91 8.11 10.84
C SER A 296 10.03 9.10 10.51
N THR A 297 9.74 10.39 10.69
CA THR A 297 10.71 11.48 10.49
C THR A 297 11.91 11.36 11.44
N GLU A 298 11.67 10.88 12.67
CA GLU A 298 12.70 10.68 13.68
C GLU A 298 13.73 9.63 13.20
N VAL A 299 13.25 8.46 12.74
CA VAL A 299 14.12 7.40 12.22
C VAL A 299 14.86 7.83 10.95
N ALA A 300 14.23 8.60 10.07
CA ALA A 300 14.91 9.17 8.89
C ALA A 300 16.10 10.07 9.27
N LYS A 301 15.94 10.89 10.32
CA LYS A 301 17.03 11.72 10.88
C LYS A 301 18.13 10.88 11.50
N GLU A 302 17.77 9.83 12.28
CA GLU A 302 18.73 8.89 12.87
C GLU A 302 19.56 8.19 11.81
N ILE A 303 18.95 7.70 10.72
CA ILE A 303 19.67 7.10 9.60
C ILE A 303 20.67 8.08 8.99
N LYS A 304 20.26 9.32 8.74
CA LYS A 304 21.14 10.33 8.17
C LYS A 304 22.33 10.67 9.08
N ILE A 305 22.06 10.81 10.38
CA ILE A 305 23.11 11.07 11.37
C ILE A 305 24.07 9.86 11.44
N SER A 306 23.54 8.65 11.51
CA SER A 306 24.34 7.43 11.55
C SER A 306 25.30 7.31 10.34
N LEU A 307 24.83 7.62 9.14
CA LEU A 307 25.68 7.62 7.94
C LEU A 307 26.83 8.62 8.06
N ILE A 308 26.57 9.84 8.55
CA ILE A 308 27.58 10.89 8.73
C ILE A 308 28.62 10.46 9.80
N ASP A 309 28.14 10.00 10.95
CA ASP A 309 28.99 9.62 12.08
C ASP A 309 29.91 8.42 11.76
N ASN A 310 29.47 7.53 10.87
CA ASN A 310 30.26 6.40 10.40
C ASN A 310 31.12 6.73 9.14
N GLY A 311 31.21 7.99 8.76
CA GLY A 311 32.06 8.43 7.66
C GLY A 311 31.51 8.16 6.26
N ASN A 312 30.21 7.84 6.14
CA ASN A 312 29.55 7.60 4.85
C ASN A 312 28.60 8.77 4.47
N SER A 313 29.11 10.00 4.52
CA SER A 313 28.34 11.22 4.23
C SER A 313 27.87 11.34 2.78
N GLU A 314 28.50 10.63 1.86
CA GLU A 314 28.18 10.64 0.42
C GLU A 314 26.99 9.71 0.07
N ALA A 315 26.61 8.81 0.97
CA ALA A 315 25.49 7.91 0.76
C ALA A 315 24.18 8.71 0.59
N ARG A 316 23.44 8.37 -0.46
CA ARG A 316 22.18 9.06 -0.76
C ARG A 316 21.07 8.58 0.15
N VAL A 317 20.39 9.51 0.84
CA VAL A 317 19.19 9.20 1.61
C VAL A 317 17.95 9.70 0.86
N ILE A 318 17.06 8.75 0.51
CA ILE A 318 15.73 9.01 -0.02
C ILE A 318 14.77 8.63 1.11
N ALA A 319 14.13 9.63 1.72
CA ALA A 319 13.29 9.41 2.89
C ALA A 319 11.88 9.94 2.65
N GLU A 320 10.93 9.02 2.64
CA GLU A 320 9.50 9.31 2.64
C GLU A 320 8.96 9.17 4.06
N THR A 321 8.42 10.26 4.60
CA THR A 321 7.95 10.28 5.99
C THR A 321 6.50 10.74 6.09
N GLY A 322 5.87 10.46 7.22
CA GLY A 322 4.50 10.92 7.49
C GLY A 322 4.42 12.44 7.60
N GLY A 323 3.22 12.96 7.39
CA GLY A 323 2.90 14.38 7.48
C GLY A 323 1.63 14.62 8.30
N LEU A 324 1.33 15.89 8.56
CA LEU A 324 0.06 16.36 9.09
C LEU A 324 -0.84 16.79 7.93
N ASN A 325 -1.52 15.81 7.34
CA ASN A 325 -2.33 16.06 6.14
C ASN A 325 -3.62 16.79 6.52
N ALA A 326 -3.91 17.88 5.84
CA ALA A 326 -5.07 18.70 6.07
C ALA A 326 -5.95 18.81 4.83
N MET A 327 -7.26 18.83 5.04
CA MET A 327 -8.27 19.17 4.02
C MET A 327 -8.92 20.49 4.41
N VAL A 328 -8.97 21.42 3.47
CA VAL A 328 -9.57 22.76 3.68
C VAL A 328 -10.83 22.84 2.86
N ILE A 329 -11.93 23.13 3.51
CA ILE A 329 -13.27 23.18 2.91
C ILE A 329 -13.85 24.58 3.07
N ASP A 330 -14.20 25.19 1.97
CA ASP A 330 -14.96 26.42 1.93
C ASP A 330 -16.46 26.15 1.62
N TYR A 331 -17.29 27.17 1.71
CA TYR A 331 -18.74 27.07 1.52
C TYR A 331 -19.16 26.68 0.09
N THR A 332 -18.25 26.74 -0.89
CA THR A 332 -18.57 26.39 -2.28
C THR A 332 -18.40 24.90 -2.55
N ALA A 333 -17.81 24.15 -1.61
CA ALA A 333 -17.59 22.72 -1.76
C ALA A 333 -18.91 21.93 -1.68
N LEU A 334 -19.01 20.87 -2.50
CA LEU A 334 -20.16 19.96 -2.45
C LEU A 334 -20.04 19.06 -1.22
N CYS A 335 -20.94 19.21 -0.27
CA CYS A 335 -20.90 18.59 1.04
C CYS A 335 -20.88 17.06 0.97
N GLU A 336 -21.61 16.45 0.03
CA GLU A 336 -21.65 15.01 -0.20
C GLU A 336 -20.28 14.47 -0.65
N GLN A 337 -19.59 15.19 -1.53
CA GLN A 337 -18.26 14.80 -1.98
C GLN A 337 -17.23 14.97 -0.85
N VAL A 338 -17.29 16.09 -0.12
CA VAL A 338 -16.47 16.32 1.07
C VAL A 338 -16.60 15.17 2.07
N THR A 339 -17.84 14.78 2.37
CA THR A 339 -18.13 13.69 3.30
C THR A 339 -17.49 12.39 2.84
N ARG A 340 -17.67 12.02 1.57
CA ARG A 340 -17.04 10.84 0.98
C ARG A 340 -15.53 10.91 1.09
N ASP A 341 -14.92 12.03 0.67
CA ASP A 341 -13.47 12.20 0.66
C ASP A 341 -12.87 12.19 2.07
N VAL A 342 -13.61 12.70 3.07
CA VAL A 342 -13.23 12.62 4.50
C VAL A 342 -13.27 11.18 4.99
N ILE A 343 -14.33 10.43 4.72
CA ILE A 343 -14.45 9.02 5.13
C ILE A 343 -13.32 8.18 4.52
N ASP A 344 -13.09 8.30 3.22
CA ASP A 344 -12.01 7.58 2.53
C ASP A 344 -10.63 8.04 3.02
N GLY A 345 -10.44 9.34 3.19
CA GLY A 345 -9.17 9.93 3.61
C GLY A 345 -8.79 9.58 5.04
N ALA A 346 -9.74 9.61 5.96
CA ALA A 346 -9.49 9.44 7.39
C ALA A 346 -9.57 7.99 7.87
N PHE A 347 -10.51 7.17 7.37
CA PHE A 347 -10.85 5.89 7.98
C PHE A 347 -10.40 4.65 7.20
N LYS A 348 -10.11 4.76 5.90
CA LYS A 348 -9.56 3.64 5.11
C LYS A 348 -8.23 3.16 5.71
N SER A 349 -8.00 1.85 5.77
CA SER A 349 -6.86 1.22 6.46
C SER A 349 -6.77 1.58 7.96
N ALA A 350 -7.91 1.85 8.61
CA ALA A 350 -7.99 2.39 9.98
C ALA A 350 -7.07 3.62 10.17
N GLY A 351 -7.02 4.52 9.16
CA GLY A 351 -6.20 5.73 9.14
C GLY A 351 -4.70 5.53 9.19
N GLN A 352 -4.22 4.32 9.03
CA GLN A 352 -2.81 3.96 9.16
C GLN A 352 -2.03 4.19 7.85
N ARG A 353 -2.24 5.32 7.20
CA ARG A 353 -1.54 5.71 5.96
C ARG A 353 -0.76 7.02 6.17
N CYS A 354 0.39 7.15 5.50
CA CYS A 354 1.15 8.41 5.49
C CYS A 354 0.34 9.58 4.90
N SER A 355 -0.63 9.27 4.01
CA SER A 355 -1.54 10.21 3.35
C SER A 355 -2.90 10.34 4.06
N ALA A 356 -3.12 9.68 5.22
CA ALA A 356 -4.40 9.76 5.91
C ALA A 356 -4.76 11.21 6.27
N LEU A 357 -6.03 11.55 6.09
CA LEU A 357 -6.55 12.85 6.51
C LEU A 357 -6.52 12.93 8.04
N ILE A 358 -5.79 13.92 8.55
CA ILE A 358 -5.60 14.13 9.98
C ILE A 358 -6.35 15.36 10.47
N ILE A 359 -6.36 16.42 9.69
CA ILE A 359 -6.97 17.71 10.05
C ILE A 359 -8.00 18.10 9.01
N LEU A 360 -9.22 18.34 9.46
CA LEU A 360 -10.27 18.91 8.64
C LEU A 360 -10.51 20.36 9.09
N LEU A 361 -10.30 21.31 8.16
CA LEU A 361 -10.53 22.74 8.36
C LEU A 361 -11.80 23.12 7.62
N LEU A 362 -12.85 23.47 8.35
CA LEU A 362 -14.15 23.85 7.81
C LEU A 362 -14.40 25.34 8.01
N GLN A 363 -14.87 26.01 6.97
CA GLN A 363 -15.39 27.37 7.08
C GLN A 363 -16.68 27.35 7.90
N ASP A 364 -16.89 28.38 8.73
CA ASP A 364 -18.04 28.44 9.66
C ASP A 364 -19.38 28.28 8.97
N ASP A 365 -19.55 28.85 7.78
CA ASP A 365 -20.80 28.81 7.02
C ASP A 365 -21.25 27.39 6.62
N CYS A 366 -20.31 26.47 6.41
CA CYS A 366 -20.61 25.08 6.03
C CYS A 366 -20.39 24.09 7.19
N TYR A 367 -19.94 24.54 8.35
CA TYR A 367 -19.49 23.66 9.44
C TYR A 367 -20.57 22.68 9.91
N GLU A 368 -21.73 23.19 10.36
CA GLU A 368 -22.77 22.34 10.96
C GLU A 368 -23.30 21.29 9.99
N ASN A 369 -23.57 21.69 8.74
CA ASN A 369 -24.06 20.75 7.73
C ASN A 369 -23.04 19.66 7.40
N THR A 370 -21.79 20.04 7.20
CA THR A 370 -20.70 19.12 6.86
C THR A 370 -20.42 18.14 8.00
N ILE A 371 -20.34 18.61 9.25
CA ILE A 371 -20.15 17.74 10.41
C ILE A 371 -21.29 16.75 10.59
N ASN A 372 -22.54 17.18 10.45
CA ASN A 372 -23.70 16.30 10.55
C ASN A 372 -23.67 15.19 9.49
N MET A 373 -23.27 15.52 8.25
CA MET A 373 -23.14 14.53 7.19
C MET A 373 -21.97 13.56 7.45
N ILE A 374 -20.82 14.06 7.90
CA ILE A 374 -19.67 13.22 8.25
C ILE A 374 -20.04 12.27 9.39
N VAL A 375 -20.68 12.76 10.45
CA VAL A 375 -21.14 11.91 11.57
C VAL A 375 -22.13 10.85 11.10
N GLY A 376 -23.07 11.23 10.21
CA GLY A 376 -24.00 10.28 9.59
C GLY A 376 -23.26 9.17 8.82
N ALA A 377 -22.29 9.54 7.97
CA ALA A 377 -21.51 8.60 7.19
C ALA A 377 -20.59 7.74 8.07
N MET A 378 -20.00 8.30 9.13
CA MET A 378 -19.23 7.51 10.10
C MET A 378 -20.04 6.37 10.71
N LYS A 379 -21.31 6.61 11.02
CA LYS A 379 -22.20 5.59 11.65
C LYS A 379 -22.52 4.40 10.75
N GLU A 380 -22.31 4.54 9.45
CA GLU A 380 -22.45 3.44 8.47
C GLU A 380 -21.18 2.57 8.36
N LEU A 381 -20.04 2.99 8.97
CA LEU A 381 -18.80 2.23 8.92
C LEU A 381 -18.86 0.93 9.74
N SER A 382 -18.52 -0.16 9.10
CA SER A 382 -18.37 -1.48 9.73
C SER A 382 -16.94 -1.67 10.25
N ILE A 383 -16.80 -1.97 11.56
CA ILE A 383 -15.53 -2.18 12.23
C ILE A 383 -15.41 -3.64 12.61
N GLY A 384 -14.36 -4.32 12.17
CA GLY A 384 -14.27 -5.74 12.48
C GLY A 384 -13.07 -6.46 11.87
N ASN A 385 -13.16 -7.79 11.90
CA ASN A 385 -12.13 -8.65 11.33
C ASN A 385 -12.15 -8.56 9.79
N PRO A 386 -11.04 -8.17 9.15
CA PRO A 386 -10.93 -8.00 7.70
C PRO A 386 -11.25 -9.25 6.86
N LYS A 387 -11.35 -10.43 7.48
CA LYS A 387 -11.81 -11.65 6.79
C LYS A 387 -13.26 -11.55 6.28
N ASN A 388 -14.03 -10.59 6.77
CA ASN A 388 -15.39 -10.32 6.34
C ASN A 388 -15.35 -9.18 5.30
N LEU A 389 -16.03 -9.38 4.18
CA LEU A 389 -16.02 -8.45 3.05
C LEU A 389 -16.69 -7.10 3.36
N ASP A 390 -17.64 -7.11 4.30
CA ASP A 390 -18.40 -5.94 4.75
C ASP A 390 -17.67 -5.04 5.75
N VAL A 391 -16.41 -5.33 6.06
CA VAL A 391 -15.61 -4.54 6.99
C VAL A 391 -14.90 -3.40 6.28
N ASP A 392 -15.20 -2.16 6.71
CA ASP A 392 -14.56 -0.93 6.24
C ASP A 392 -13.28 -0.61 7.01
N CYS A 393 -13.31 -0.81 8.35
CA CYS A 393 -12.19 -0.50 9.24
C CYS A 393 -11.67 -1.76 9.93
N GLY A 394 -10.46 -2.13 9.60
CA GLY A 394 -9.73 -3.23 10.23
C GLY A 394 -9.06 -2.83 11.56
N PRO A 395 -8.15 -3.69 12.09
CA PRO A 395 -7.43 -3.45 13.33
C PRO A 395 -6.28 -2.45 13.18
N ILE A 396 -5.83 -1.95 14.31
CA ILE A 396 -4.53 -1.27 14.47
C ILE A 396 -3.42 -2.34 14.50
N ILE A 397 -2.27 -2.04 13.93
CA ILE A 397 -1.20 -3.02 13.68
C ILE A 397 -0.72 -3.77 14.94
N ASN A 398 -0.67 -3.10 16.11
CA ASN A 398 -0.18 -3.71 17.35
C ASN A 398 -0.72 -3.02 18.61
N SER A 399 -0.43 -3.62 19.76
CA SER A 399 -0.86 -3.11 21.07
C SER A 399 -0.25 -1.75 21.43
N ALA A 400 0.98 -1.48 21.03
CA ALA A 400 1.65 -0.21 21.35
C ALA A 400 0.96 0.97 20.64
N ALA A 401 0.65 0.82 19.35
CA ALA A 401 -0.12 1.78 18.59
C ALA A 401 -1.54 1.95 19.16
N GLN A 402 -2.23 0.83 19.47
CA GLN A 402 -3.55 0.86 20.08
C GLN A 402 -3.58 1.63 21.40
N ILE A 403 -2.63 1.38 22.30
CA ILE A 403 -2.53 2.06 23.62
C ILE A 403 -2.33 3.57 23.41
N LYS A 404 -1.45 3.96 22.49
CA LYS A 404 -1.19 5.37 22.17
C LYS A 404 -2.45 6.07 21.71
N LEU A 405 -3.21 5.46 20.79
CA LEU A 405 -4.45 6.01 20.26
C LEU A 405 -5.54 6.12 21.35
N LYS A 406 -5.77 5.05 22.12
CA LYS A 406 -6.74 5.05 23.23
C LYS A 406 -6.42 6.12 24.27
N LYS A 407 -5.14 6.35 24.58
CA LYS A 407 -4.70 7.40 25.49
C LYS A 407 -5.07 8.79 24.96
N TYR A 408 -4.90 9.00 23.65
CA TYR A 408 -5.26 10.27 23.01
C TYR A 408 -6.78 10.52 23.05
N ILE A 409 -7.58 9.54 22.66
CA ILE A 409 -9.06 9.63 22.72
C ILE A 409 -9.53 9.89 24.16
N THR A 410 -8.96 9.20 25.14
CA THR A 410 -9.28 9.40 26.56
C THR A 410 -9.03 10.85 26.98
N LYS A 411 -7.91 11.44 26.57
CA LYS A 411 -7.61 12.84 26.84
C LYS A 411 -8.60 13.78 26.15
N ALA A 412 -8.99 13.50 24.90
CA ALA A 412 -9.96 14.28 24.18
C ALA A 412 -11.35 14.23 24.85
N ARG A 413 -11.78 13.07 25.36
CA ARG A 413 -13.03 12.95 26.15
C ARG A 413 -12.97 13.77 27.44
N GLN A 414 -11.88 13.73 28.17
CA GLN A 414 -11.70 14.53 29.40
C GLN A 414 -11.78 16.02 29.14
N ASN A 415 -11.42 16.47 27.94
CA ASN A 415 -11.47 17.86 27.52
C ASN A 415 -12.78 18.23 26.81
N ASN A 416 -13.77 17.35 26.74
CA ASN A 416 -15.04 17.53 26.01
C ASN A 416 -14.82 17.89 24.53
N GLN A 417 -13.83 17.28 23.87
CA GLN A 417 -13.46 17.54 22.48
C GLN A 417 -14.03 16.52 21.50
N VAL A 418 -14.54 15.38 21.99
CA VAL A 418 -15.09 14.33 21.13
C VAL A 418 -16.46 14.77 20.59
N ILE A 419 -16.58 14.80 19.26
CA ILE A 419 -17.86 15.06 18.55
C ILE A 419 -18.62 13.74 18.38
N GLU A 420 -17.95 12.72 17.85
CA GLU A 420 -18.52 11.39 17.64
C GLU A 420 -17.44 10.34 17.88
N GLU A 421 -17.79 9.22 18.46
CA GLU A 421 -16.97 8.03 18.61
C GLU A 421 -17.86 6.82 18.38
N LEU A 422 -17.50 5.98 17.41
CA LEU A 422 -18.29 4.81 17.06
C LEU A 422 -18.24 3.76 18.17
N VAL A 423 -19.33 3.03 18.30
CA VAL A 423 -19.42 1.85 19.17
C VAL A 423 -19.40 0.61 18.28
N PHE A 424 -18.58 -0.35 18.65
CA PHE A 424 -18.50 -1.64 17.96
C PHE A 424 -18.39 -2.79 18.96
N GLU A 425 -18.76 -3.99 18.55
CA GLU A 425 -18.66 -5.18 19.40
C GLU A 425 -17.20 -5.51 19.74
N PRO A 426 -16.90 -5.88 21.01
CA PRO A 426 -15.57 -6.21 21.44
C PRO A 426 -14.94 -7.33 20.57
N GLN A 427 -13.73 -7.08 20.09
CA GLN A 427 -12.96 -8.00 19.27
C GLN A 427 -11.71 -8.48 20.02
N ASN A 428 -11.23 -9.70 19.75
CA ASN A 428 -9.99 -10.24 20.32
C ASN A 428 -8.73 -9.70 19.60
N GLY A 429 -8.77 -8.46 19.11
CA GLY A 429 -7.70 -7.83 18.33
C GLY A 429 -7.33 -6.45 18.86
N HIS A 430 -6.56 -5.73 18.05
CA HIS A 430 -6.11 -4.38 18.33
C HIS A 430 -7.01 -3.33 17.68
N PHE A 431 -8.27 -3.24 18.09
CA PHE A 431 -9.22 -2.30 17.50
C PHE A 431 -9.31 -0.99 18.27
N VAL A 432 -9.56 0.09 17.54
CA VAL A 432 -9.84 1.44 18.05
C VAL A 432 -11.04 1.98 17.27
N ALA A 433 -11.97 2.61 17.97
CA ALA A 433 -13.13 3.21 17.35
C ALA A 433 -12.75 4.43 16.50
N PRO A 434 -13.25 4.56 15.27
CA PRO A 434 -13.23 5.82 14.54
C PRO A 434 -13.79 6.95 15.41
N THR A 435 -13.00 8.02 15.54
CA THR A 435 -13.33 9.11 16.48
C THR A 435 -13.11 10.46 15.82
N LEU A 436 -14.14 11.31 15.83
CA LEU A 436 -14.10 12.69 15.37
C LEU A 436 -13.90 13.63 16.56
N ILE A 437 -12.84 14.44 16.52
CA ILE A 437 -12.42 15.30 17.63
C ILE A 437 -12.37 16.75 17.19
N ARG A 438 -13.03 17.62 17.95
CA ARG A 438 -12.99 19.08 17.74
C ARG A 438 -11.75 19.68 18.39
N LEU A 439 -11.00 20.47 17.63
CA LEU A 439 -9.86 21.22 18.14
C LEU A 439 -10.21 22.72 18.22
N ASN A 440 -9.83 23.36 19.32
CA ASN A 440 -10.04 24.80 19.51
C ASN A 440 -8.97 25.65 18.82
N SER A 441 -7.82 25.07 18.49
CA SER A 441 -6.72 25.74 17.81
C SER A 441 -5.79 24.70 17.20
N ILE A 442 -5.25 25.00 16.01
CA ILE A 442 -4.22 24.20 15.35
C ILE A 442 -2.89 24.18 16.13
N GLU A 443 -2.64 25.21 16.97
CA GLU A 443 -1.42 25.28 17.79
C GLU A 443 -1.33 24.17 18.85
N ILE A 444 -2.46 23.67 19.32
CA ILE A 444 -2.50 22.53 20.26
C ILE A 444 -1.91 21.29 19.58
N PHE A 445 -2.08 21.21 18.29
CA PHE A 445 -1.62 20.14 17.45
C PHE A 445 -0.12 20.20 17.17
N MET A 446 0.37 21.39 16.84
CA MET A 446 1.78 21.64 16.53
C MET A 446 2.72 21.43 17.73
N LYS A 447 2.20 21.55 18.96
CA LYS A 447 2.96 21.33 20.20
C LYS A 447 3.04 19.88 20.65
N SER A 448 2.18 19.02 20.14
CA SER A 448 2.25 17.59 20.38
C SER A 448 2.95 16.93 19.21
N SER A 449 4.25 16.71 19.30
CA SER A 449 5.08 16.07 18.28
C SER A 449 4.67 14.62 17.92
N LEU A 450 3.45 14.20 18.20
CA LEU A 450 2.96 12.84 18.13
C LEU A 450 1.43 12.78 18.01
N VAL A 451 0.85 13.38 17.01
CA VAL A 451 -0.57 13.12 16.75
C VAL A 451 -0.72 12.48 15.38
N GLN A 452 -0.61 11.17 15.38
CA GLN A 452 -1.37 10.40 14.42
C GLN A 452 -2.79 10.36 14.95
N PHE A 453 -3.74 10.92 14.18
CA PHE A 453 -5.14 10.80 14.50
C PHE A 453 -5.54 9.34 14.55
N CYS A 454 -6.41 9.11 15.49
CA CYS A 454 -7.12 7.89 15.66
C CYS A 454 -8.25 7.89 14.66
N THR A 455 -8.01 7.31 13.59
CA THR A 455 -9.08 6.84 12.75
C THR A 455 -9.26 5.38 13.00
#